data_b5c2fdff0143152a3709f654d7a497d5
#
_entry.id   b5c2fdff0143152a3709f654d7a497d5
#
_cell.length_a   1.000
_cell.length_b   1.000
_cell.length_c   1.000
_cell.angle_alpha   90.00
_cell.angle_beta   90.00
_cell.angle_gamma   90.00
#
_symmetry.space_group_name_H-M   'P 1'
#
loop_
_entity.id
_entity.type
_entity.pdbx_description
1 polymer ?
#
loop_
_entity_poly.entity_id
_entity_poly.type
_entity_poly.pdbx_seq_one_letter_code
_entity_poly.pdbx_strand_id
1 'polypeptide(L)'
;MNLQGINHLAFITDDLVTTIRFYRDLLGMKLSAGIGHDGYRHYFFQLGDGATHVAFFEYEGATVMHRKFPGDRTSEPLGFDHVSFTVGSREELFALKDRLEAADIEVEGAVDHGLFWSIYFYDPHNNIPLEATWQFMELEQMPAVSEDDPLDVAAEGAEAQPGHWPEVEQVTPVSDMQALTGNGHPMREHFLQHGLARFCDDLPPGFEQSLRATEE
;
A
#
# COMPACT_ATOMS: atom_id res chain seq x y z
N MET A 1 2.89 -14.84 -15.45
CA MET A 1 2.72 -14.37 -14.05
C MET A 1 2.06 -13.02 -14.14
N ASN A 2 1.05 -12.75 -13.33
CA ASN A 2 0.35 -11.46 -13.32
C ASN A 2 0.19 -10.97 -11.87
N LEU A 3 0.81 -9.83 -11.54
CA LEU A 3 0.60 -9.15 -10.26
C LEU A 3 -0.73 -8.40 -10.35
N GLN A 4 -1.64 -8.64 -9.40
CA GLN A 4 -3.03 -8.15 -9.44
C GLN A 4 -3.21 -6.75 -8.83
N GLY A 5 -2.21 -6.26 -8.07
CA GLY A 5 -2.26 -4.97 -7.39
C GLY A 5 -1.40 -4.94 -6.13
N ILE A 6 -1.57 -3.91 -5.34
CA ILE A 6 -0.92 -3.77 -4.04
C ILE A 6 -1.88 -4.32 -2.98
N ASN A 7 -1.48 -5.37 -2.24
CA ASN A 7 -2.25 -5.89 -1.11
C ASN A 7 -2.19 -4.91 0.07
N HIS A 8 -0.97 -4.52 0.45
CA HIS A 8 -0.77 -3.47 1.46
C HIS A 8 0.59 -2.79 1.30
N LEU A 9 0.65 -1.55 1.78
CA LEU A 9 1.89 -0.79 2.01
C LEU A 9 2.10 -0.72 3.51
N ALA A 10 3.27 -1.12 4.00
CA ALA A 10 3.59 -1.11 5.42
C ALA A 10 4.60 -0.03 5.75
N PHE A 11 4.29 0.75 6.77
CA PHE A 11 5.10 1.82 7.33
C PHE A 11 5.45 1.53 8.78
N ILE A 12 6.24 2.42 9.38
CA ILE A 12 6.62 2.37 10.79
C ILE A 12 6.11 3.65 11.48
N THR A 13 5.63 3.51 12.70
CA THR A 13 5.29 4.61 13.61
C THR A 13 5.83 4.31 15.01
N ASP A 14 6.01 5.32 15.83
CA ASP A 14 6.28 5.17 17.26
C ASP A 14 5.01 5.40 18.11
N ASP A 15 3.89 5.84 17.48
CA ASP A 15 2.60 6.10 18.14
C ASP A 15 1.42 5.68 17.28
N LEU A 16 0.90 4.47 17.50
CA LEU A 16 -0.29 3.97 16.81
C LEU A 16 -1.58 4.71 17.20
N VAL A 17 -1.66 5.31 18.39
CA VAL A 17 -2.87 6.06 18.79
C VAL A 17 -3.03 7.28 17.88
N THR A 18 -1.99 8.08 17.74
CA THR A 18 -1.97 9.24 16.84
C THR A 18 -2.14 8.84 15.38
N THR A 19 -1.48 7.76 14.94
CA THR A 19 -1.60 7.21 13.58
C THR A 19 -3.04 6.77 13.28
N ILE A 20 -3.71 6.06 14.20
CA ILE A 20 -5.11 5.66 14.04
C ILE A 20 -6.03 6.88 13.93
N ARG A 21 -5.82 7.91 14.74
CA ARG A 21 -6.61 9.16 14.67
C ARG A 21 -6.47 9.82 13.30
N PHE A 22 -5.29 9.85 12.72
CA PHE A 22 -5.09 10.45 11.42
C PHE A 22 -5.71 9.61 10.28
N TYR A 23 -5.32 8.36 10.14
CA TYR A 23 -5.74 7.55 9.00
C TYR A 23 -7.21 7.15 9.05
N ARG A 24 -7.74 6.78 10.22
CA ARG A 24 -9.14 6.41 10.38
C ARG A 24 -10.06 7.62 10.51
N ASP A 25 -9.77 8.51 11.49
CA ASP A 25 -10.72 9.54 11.89
C ASP A 25 -10.67 10.76 10.96
N LEU A 26 -9.50 11.13 10.43
CA LEU A 26 -9.35 12.26 9.52
C LEU A 26 -9.43 11.86 8.05
N LEU A 27 -8.62 10.89 7.58
CA LEU A 27 -8.64 10.44 6.18
C LEU A 27 -9.85 9.54 5.86
N GLY A 28 -10.56 9.01 6.87
CA GLY A 28 -11.76 8.21 6.69
C GLY A 28 -11.51 6.76 6.25
N MET A 29 -10.29 6.24 6.41
CA MET A 29 -9.97 4.85 6.12
C MET A 29 -10.58 3.93 7.19
N LYS A 30 -11.03 2.73 6.80
CA LYS A 30 -11.55 1.77 7.78
C LYS A 30 -10.41 1.05 8.48
N LEU A 31 -10.36 1.10 9.80
CA LEU A 31 -9.48 0.23 10.58
C LEU A 31 -9.97 -1.21 10.43
N SER A 32 -9.29 -2.01 9.63
CA SER A 32 -9.76 -3.34 9.20
C SER A 32 -9.23 -4.49 10.05
N ALA A 33 -8.00 -4.38 10.54
CA ALA A 33 -7.39 -5.41 11.37
C ALA A 33 -6.31 -4.82 12.28
N GLY A 34 -6.06 -5.50 13.38
CA GLY A 34 -4.93 -5.26 14.27
C GLY A 34 -4.40 -6.61 14.74
N ILE A 35 -3.11 -6.78 14.72
CA ILE A 35 -2.41 -7.97 15.20
C ILE A 35 -1.25 -7.57 16.09
N GLY A 36 -0.94 -8.38 17.10
CA GLY A 36 0.17 -8.08 17.98
C GLY A 36 0.34 -9.12 19.08
N HIS A 37 1.50 -9.06 19.69
CA HIS A 37 1.88 -9.77 20.90
C HIS A 37 2.96 -8.92 21.60
N ASP A 38 3.55 -9.42 22.67
CA ASP A 38 4.56 -8.67 23.44
C ASP A 38 5.66 -8.09 22.54
N GLY A 39 5.77 -6.75 22.53
CA GLY A 39 6.74 -6.00 21.74
C GLY A 39 6.44 -5.84 20.25
N TYR A 40 5.21 -6.13 19.85
CA TYR A 40 4.81 -6.08 18.45
C TYR A 40 3.36 -5.66 18.30
N ARG A 41 3.10 -4.63 17.51
CA ARG A 41 1.77 -4.20 17.08
C ARG A 41 1.79 -3.88 15.60
N HIS A 42 0.74 -4.31 14.88
CA HIS A 42 0.58 -4.09 13.46
C HIS A 42 -0.88 -3.88 13.13
N TYR A 43 -1.24 -2.70 12.60
CA TYR A 43 -2.61 -2.32 12.31
C TYR A 43 -2.78 -2.02 10.83
N PHE A 44 -3.97 -2.33 10.29
CA PHE A 44 -4.31 -2.24 8.88
C PHE A 44 -5.49 -1.29 8.67
N PHE A 45 -5.37 -0.41 7.71
CA PHE A 45 -6.39 0.54 7.28
C PHE A 45 -6.78 0.22 5.84
N GLN A 46 -8.05 -0.13 5.61
CA GLN A 46 -8.58 -0.50 4.32
C GLN A 46 -8.88 0.73 3.46
N LEU A 47 -8.46 0.71 2.21
CA LEU A 47 -8.85 1.68 1.18
C LEU A 47 -10.23 1.33 0.61
N GLY A 48 -10.85 2.27 -0.12
CA GLY A 48 -12.24 2.23 -0.51
C GLY A 48 -12.72 0.99 -1.28
N ASP A 49 -11.86 0.36 -2.08
CA ASP A 49 -12.17 -0.87 -2.84
C ASP A 49 -12.16 -2.15 -2.00
N GLY A 50 -11.64 -2.07 -0.79
CA GLY A 50 -11.51 -3.20 0.13
C GLY A 50 -10.37 -4.16 -0.16
N ALA A 51 -9.65 -4.00 -1.27
CA ALA A 51 -8.57 -4.89 -1.69
C ALA A 51 -7.19 -4.43 -1.23
N THR A 52 -6.99 -3.11 -1.13
CA THR A 52 -5.70 -2.49 -0.79
C THR A 52 -5.73 -1.94 0.63
N HIS A 53 -4.61 -2.05 1.34
CA HIS A 53 -4.47 -1.54 2.70
C HIS A 53 -3.20 -0.71 2.85
N VAL A 54 -3.26 0.23 3.80
CA VAL A 54 -2.09 0.83 4.42
C VAL A 54 -1.93 0.21 5.80
N ALA A 55 -0.73 -0.11 6.20
CA ALA A 55 -0.46 -0.78 7.47
C ALA A 55 0.67 -0.11 8.24
N PHE A 56 0.64 -0.20 9.56
CA PHE A 56 1.65 0.37 10.43
C PHE A 56 2.13 -0.61 11.48
N PHE A 57 3.45 -0.75 11.58
CA PHE A 57 4.12 -1.37 12.71
C PHE A 57 4.48 -0.30 13.74
N GLU A 58 4.23 -0.56 15.01
CA GLU A 58 4.69 0.31 16.10
C GLU A 58 6.01 -0.20 16.65
N TYR A 59 7.01 0.70 16.68
CA TYR A 59 8.29 0.43 17.33
C TYR A 59 8.66 1.62 18.22
N GLU A 60 8.83 1.36 19.51
CA GLU A 60 9.29 2.37 20.46
C GLU A 60 10.64 2.94 20.03
N GLY A 61 10.73 4.27 19.96
CA GLY A 61 11.95 4.99 19.57
C GLY A 61 12.20 5.04 18.06
N ALA A 62 11.24 4.64 17.22
CA ALA A 62 11.31 4.92 15.80
C ALA A 62 11.37 6.44 15.57
N THR A 63 12.25 6.87 14.66
CA THR A 63 12.38 8.29 14.32
C THR A 63 11.55 8.61 13.09
N VAL A 64 10.88 9.77 13.11
CA VAL A 64 10.10 10.26 11.97
C VAL A 64 10.98 10.45 10.73
N MET A 65 10.37 10.28 9.55
CA MET A 65 11.04 10.50 8.28
C MET A 65 11.51 11.96 8.15
N HIS A 66 12.64 12.15 7.47
CA HIS A 66 13.03 13.48 7.07
C HIS A 66 12.03 14.03 6.04
N ARG A 67 11.47 15.21 6.35
CA ARG A 67 10.47 15.83 5.46
C ARG A 67 11.11 16.35 4.19
N LYS A 68 10.63 15.92 3.06
CA LYS A 68 10.93 16.47 1.73
C LYS A 68 9.66 16.57 0.90
N PHE A 69 9.59 17.50 -0.01
CA PHE A 69 8.49 17.54 -0.97
C PHE A 69 8.62 16.38 -1.99
N PRO A 70 7.49 15.73 -2.38
CA PRO A 70 7.51 14.69 -3.42
C PRO A 70 8.18 15.17 -4.71
N GLY A 71 9.02 14.33 -5.31
CA GLY A 71 9.78 14.67 -6.51
C GLY A 71 11.05 15.52 -6.28
N ASP A 72 11.27 16.07 -5.08
CA ASP A 72 12.49 16.81 -4.78
C ASP A 72 13.73 15.92 -4.84
N ARG A 73 14.84 16.52 -5.32
CA ARG A 73 16.12 15.82 -5.30
C ARG A 73 16.57 15.56 -3.86
N THR A 74 17.03 14.34 -3.62
CA THR A 74 17.49 13.91 -2.31
C THR A 74 18.82 13.15 -2.40
N SER A 75 19.59 13.17 -1.32
CA SER A 75 20.74 12.32 -1.08
C SER A 75 20.43 11.14 -0.15
N GLU A 76 19.18 11.01 0.29
CA GLU A 76 18.70 9.90 1.11
C GLU A 76 18.77 8.57 0.34
N PRO A 77 18.76 7.43 1.03
CA PRO A 77 18.75 6.13 0.38
C PRO A 77 17.62 6.00 -0.65
N LEU A 78 17.90 5.32 -1.77
CA LEU A 78 16.90 5.02 -2.78
C LEU A 78 15.76 4.18 -2.21
N GLY A 79 14.54 4.42 -2.64
CA GLY A 79 13.42 3.54 -2.31
C GLY A 79 12.06 4.21 -2.31
N PHE A 80 11.82 5.15 -1.41
CA PHE A 80 10.50 5.70 -1.20
C PHE A 80 10.46 7.21 -1.47
N ASP A 81 9.48 7.66 -2.25
CA ASP A 81 9.20 9.08 -2.45
C ASP A 81 7.89 9.50 -1.77
N HIS A 82 6.75 9.00 -2.22
CA HIS A 82 5.42 9.27 -1.65
C HIS A 82 4.43 8.13 -1.93
N VAL A 83 3.26 8.22 -1.32
CA VAL A 83 2.10 7.37 -1.64
C VAL A 83 1.00 8.24 -2.20
N SER A 84 0.48 7.89 -3.38
CA SER A 84 -0.68 8.53 -3.97
C SER A 84 -1.94 7.67 -3.79
N PHE A 85 -3.01 8.31 -3.31
CA PHE A 85 -4.34 7.71 -3.16
C PHE A 85 -5.27 8.24 -4.25
N THR A 86 -6.03 7.37 -4.88
CA THR A 86 -7.03 7.77 -5.86
C THR A 86 -8.30 8.26 -5.16
N VAL A 87 -8.82 9.40 -5.60
CA VAL A 87 -10.17 9.89 -5.26
C VAL A 87 -11.09 9.82 -6.48
N GLY A 88 -12.38 9.65 -6.26
CA GLY A 88 -13.34 9.35 -7.33
C GLY A 88 -13.75 10.57 -8.17
N SER A 89 -13.58 11.80 -7.64
CA SER A 89 -14.00 13.01 -8.35
C SER A 89 -13.16 14.23 -7.94
N ARG A 90 -13.25 15.29 -8.75
CA ARG A 90 -12.67 16.59 -8.44
C ARG A 90 -13.23 17.15 -7.13
N GLU A 91 -14.52 17.01 -6.93
CA GLU A 91 -15.22 17.47 -5.73
C GLU A 91 -14.70 16.75 -4.47
N GLU A 92 -14.41 15.45 -4.56
CA GLU A 92 -13.80 14.68 -3.47
C GLU A 92 -12.37 15.11 -3.18
N LEU A 93 -11.58 15.44 -4.23
CA LEU A 93 -10.22 15.97 -4.07
C LEU A 93 -10.23 17.27 -3.24
N PHE A 94 -11.10 18.22 -3.60
CA PHE A 94 -11.19 19.50 -2.90
C PHE A 94 -11.84 19.35 -1.51
N ALA A 95 -12.81 18.45 -1.34
CA ALA A 95 -13.38 18.17 -0.03
C ALA A 95 -12.33 17.56 0.94
N LEU A 96 -11.40 16.74 0.42
CA LEU A 96 -10.27 16.26 1.20
C LEU A 96 -9.31 17.40 1.56
N LYS A 97 -8.97 18.28 0.60
CA LYS A 97 -8.15 19.47 0.84
C LYS A 97 -8.73 20.33 1.95
N ASP A 98 -10.00 20.70 1.85
CA ASP A 98 -10.69 21.52 2.86
C ASP A 98 -10.66 20.87 4.25
N ARG A 99 -10.82 19.55 4.32
CA ARG A 99 -10.77 18.79 5.58
C ARG A 99 -9.38 18.79 6.21
N LEU A 100 -8.33 18.64 5.40
CA LEU A 100 -6.94 18.67 5.87
C LEU A 100 -6.57 20.06 6.38
N GLU A 101 -6.90 21.12 5.63
CA GLU A 101 -6.66 22.50 6.02
C GLU A 101 -7.43 22.89 7.30
N ALA A 102 -8.68 22.42 7.45
CA ALA A 102 -9.46 22.60 8.68
C ALA A 102 -8.86 21.90 9.90
N ALA A 103 -7.99 20.92 9.68
CA ALA A 103 -7.22 20.22 10.72
C ALA A 103 -5.80 20.79 10.90
N ASP A 104 -5.53 21.99 10.39
CA ASP A 104 -4.20 22.65 10.39
C ASP A 104 -3.09 21.81 9.73
N ILE A 105 -3.45 20.94 8.76
CA ILE A 105 -2.48 20.21 7.96
C ILE A 105 -2.18 21.03 6.70
N GLU A 106 -0.89 21.27 6.47
CA GLU A 106 -0.42 21.98 5.27
C GLU A 106 -0.69 21.14 4.03
N VAL A 107 -1.36 21.74 3.03
CA VAL A 107 -1.67 21.10 1.76
C VAL A 107 -1.13 21.95 0.61
N GLU A 108 -0.38 21.32 -0.27
CA GLU A 108 0.02 21.92 -1.55
C GLU A 108 -0.86 21.44 -2.70
N GLY A 109 -1.20 22.35 -3.58
CA GLY A 109 -2.03 22.08 -4.78
C GLY A 109 -3.44 22.70 -4.65
N ALA A 110 -4.39 22.39 -5.56
CA ALA A 110 -4.28 21.29 -6.56
C ALA A 110 -3.27 21.63 -7.67
N VAL A 111 -2.44 20.65 -8.04
CA VAL A 111 -1.45 20.73 -9.12
C VAL A 111 -1.98 19.95 -10.31
N ASP A 112 -1.90 20.53 -11.50
CA ASP A 112 -2.27 19.88 -12.76
C ASP A 112 -1.05 19.18 -13.37
N HIS A 113 -1.11 17.84 -13.45
CA HIS A 113 -0.08 16.98 -14.06
C HIS A 113 -0.46 16.56 -15.50
N GLY A 114 -1.43 17.21 -16.11
CA GLY A 114 -1.87 16.95 -17.49
C GLY A 114 -2.88 15.80 -17.60
N LEU A 115 -2.67 14.69 -16.92
CA LEU A 115 -3.57 13.53 -16.92
C LEU A 115 -4.46 13.47 -15.67
N PHE A 116 -4.04 14.12 -14.61
CA PHE A 116 -4.67 14.12 -13.29
C PHE A 116 -4.32 15.39 -12.51
N TRP A 117 -5.16 15.70 -11.52
CA TRP A 117 -4.87 16.73 -10.52
C TRP A 117 -4.58 16.10 -9.19
N SER A 118 -3.62 16.68 -8.46
CA SER A 118 -3.18 16.17 -7.17
C SER A 118 -3.08 17.25 -6.10
N ILE A 119 -3.31 16.84 -4.86
CA ILE A 119 -2.93 17.57 -3.66
C ILE A 119 -1.87 16.79 -2.91
N TYR A 120 -0.93 17.48 -2.28
CA TYR A 120 0.17 16.91 -1.51
C TYR A 120 0.09 17.35 -0.07
N PHE A 121 0.34 16.43 0.85
CA PHE A 121 0.33 16.66 2.29
C PHE A 121 1.19 15.64 3.00
N TYR A 122 1.37 15.79 4.30
CA TYR A 122 2.13 14.85 5.09
C TYR A 122 1.26 14.25 6.20
N ASP A 123 1.52 12.98 6.52
CA ASP A 123 1.15 12.44 7.82
C ASP A 123 1.77 13.34 8.90
N PRO A 124 0.98 14.00 9.76
CA PRO A 124 1.51 15.03 10.66
C PRO A 124 2.40 14.47 11.76
N HIS A 125 2.32 13.17 12.05
CA HIS A 125 3.14 12.52 13.06
C HIS A 125 4.39 11.88 12.44
N ASN A 126 4.23 11.09 11.39
CA ASN A 126 5.31 10.27 10.82
C ASN A 126 6.08 10.97 9.68
N ASN A 127 5.61 12.13 9.21
CA ASN A 127 6.12 12.84 8.03
C ASN A 127 6.12 12.00 6.74
N ILE A 128 5.23 11.02 6.63
CA ILE A 128 5.07 10.25 5.40
C ILE A 128 4.50 11.16 4.32
N PRO A 129 5.18 11.33 3.18
CA PRO A 129 4.66 12.14 2.07
C PRO A 129 3.47 11.41 1.44
N LEU A 130 2.35 12.11 1.35
CA LEU A 130 1.09 11.61 0.83
C LEU A 130 0.60 12.51 -0.31
N GLU A 131 -0.06 11.89 -1.26
CA GLU A 131 -0.72 12.53 -2.38
C GLU A 131 -2.14 12.01 -2.49
N ALA A 132 -3.09 12.86 -2.89
CA ALA A 132 -4.39 12.41 -3.35
C ALA A 132 -4.59 12.88 -4.78
N THR A 133 -5.05 11.98 -5.65
CA THR A 133 -5.09 12.18 -7.10
C THR A 133 -6.49 11.92 -7.65
N TRP A 134 -7.00 12.87 -8.42
CA TRP A 134 -8.16 12.69 -9.28
C TRP A 134 -7.72 12.62 -10.74
N GLN A 135 -7.84 11.43 -11.34
CA GLN A 135 -7.51 11.19 -12.73
C GLN A 135 -8.70 11.48 -13.64
N PHE A 136 -8.50 12.26 -14.70
CA PHE A 136 -9.54 12.65 -15.66
C PHE A 136 -9.19 12.30 -17.11
N MET A 137 -7.99 11.75 -17.37
CA MET A 137 -7.59 11.20 -18.67
C MET A 137 -7.10 9.77 -18.53
N GLU A 138 -7.30 8.98 -19.56
CA GLU A 138 -6.81 7.60 -19.71
C GLU A 138 -5.77 7.56 -20.82
N LEU A 139 -4.78 6.66 -20.69
CA LEU A 139 -3.79 6.40 -21.71
C LEU A 139 -4.40 5.49 -22.79
N GLU A 140 -4.41 5.91 -24.04
CA GLU A 140 -4.86 5.12 -25.18
C GLU A 140 -3.76 4.21 -25.73
N GLN A 141 -2.49 4.53 -25.48
CA GLN A 141 -1.31 3.76 -25.89
C GLN A 141 -0.33 3.63 -24.72
N MET A 142 0.38 2.53 -24.65
CA MET A 142 1.42 2.26 -23.65
C MET A 142 2.69 1.71 -24.32
N PRO A 143 3.87 2.19 -23.91
CA PRO A 143 4.09 3.30 -23.01
C PRO A 143 3.74 4.64 -23.67
N ALA A 144 3.12 5.54 -22.92
CA ALA A 144 2.96 6.94 -23.31
C ALA A 144 4.14 7.75 -22.74
N VAL A 145 5.11 8.05 -23.56
CA VAL A 145 6.34 8.75 -23.16
C VAL A 145 6.33 10.16 -23.76
N SER A 146 6.57 11.16 -22.92
CA SER A 146 6.69 12.55 -23.30
C SER A 146 7.99 13.12 -22.73
N GLU A 147 9.11 12.69 -23.33
CA GLU A 147 10.47 13.13 -23.00
C GLU A 147 11.17 13.59 -24.26
N ASP A 148 12.09 14.56 -24.14
CA ASP A 148 12.88 15.05 -25.28
C ASP A 148 13.91 14.01 -25.75
N ASP A 149 14.41 13.17 -24.83
CA ASP A 149 15.38 12.12 -25.06
C ASP A 149 14.98 10.82 -24.29
N PRO A 150 13.94 10.12 -24.77
CA PRO A 150 13.45 8.92 -24.09
C PRO A 150 14.48 7.79 -24.11
N LEU A 151 14.48 7.01 -23.01
CA LEU A 151 15.37 5.85 -22.89
C LEU A 151 15.06 4.80 -23.96
N ASP A 152 16.08 4.25 -24.62
CA ASP A 152 15.95 3.19 -25.62
C ASP A 152 15.12 2.01 -25.11
N VAL A 153 15.28 1.63 -23.84
CA VAL A 153 14.51 0.57 -23.21
C VAL A 153 13.01 0.85 -23.15
N ALA A 154 12.59 2.11 -23.11
CA ALA A 154 11.18 2.47 -23.15
C ALA A 154 10.56 2.28 -24.54
N ALA A 155 11.37 2.38 -25.61
CA ALA A 155 10.95 2.15 -26.98
C ALA A 155 10.76 0.64 -27.31
N GLU A 156 11.21 -0.27 -26.46
CA GLU A 156 10.99 -1.71 -26.62
C GLU A 156 9.51 -2.11 -26.44
N GLY A 157 8.71 -1.27 -25.83
CA GLY A 157 7.27 -1.46 -25.61
C GLY A 157 6.87 -1.60 -24.15
N ALA A 158 5.56 -1.76 -23.92
CA ALA A 158 4.98 -1.84 -22.58
C ALA A 158 5.07 -3.23 -21.92
N GLU A 159 5.18 -4.27 -22.73
CA GLU A 159 5.18 -5.65 -22.24
C GLU A 159 6.59 -6.10 -21.82
N ALA A 160 6.65 -7.15 -20.99
CA ALA A 160 7.92 -7.71 -20.54
C ALA A 160 8.73 -8.24 -21.74
N GLN A 161 9.98 -7.78 -21.85
CA GLN A 161 10.88 -8.20 -22.92
C GLN A 161 11.61 -9.50 -22.55
N PRO A 162 11.64 -10.49 -23.45
CA PRO A 162 12.31 -11.77 -23.19
C PRO A 162 13.84 -11.62 -23.21
N GLY A 163 14.55 -12.54 -22.57
CA GLY A 163 16.00 -12.68 -22.64
C GLY A 163 16.81 -11.82 -21.66
N HIS A 164 16.19 -10.90 -20.92
CA HIS A 164 16.88 -10.08 -19.92
C HIS A 164 17.00 -10.79 -18.56
N TRP A 165 16.13 -11.73 -18.28
CA TRP A 165 16.13 -12.52 -17.04
C TRP A 165 16.14 -14.01 -17.37
N PRO A 166 16.76 -14.86 -16.53
CA PRO A 166 16.71 -16.30 -16.73
C PRO A 166 15.29 -16.84 -16.72
N GLU A 167 15.03 -17.82 -17.58
CA GLU A 167 13.78 -18.58 -17.52
C GLU A 167 13.76 -19.48 -16.28
N VAL A 168 12.55 -19.84 -15.83
CA VAL A 168 12.38 -20.77 -14.71
C VAL A 168 12.71 -22.18 -15.18
N GLU A 169 13.86 -22.70 -14.77
CA GLU A 169 14.30 -24.06 -15.12
C GLU A 169 13.56 -25.14 -14.33
N GLN A 170 13.20 -24.83 -13.07
CA GLN A 170 12.51 -25.77 -12.18
C GLN A 170 11.29 -25.13 -11.56
N VAL A 171 10.12 -25.69 -11.85
CA VAL A 171 8.84 -25.25 -11.27
C VAL A 171 8.63 -25.95 -9.94
N THR A 172 8.26 -25.23 -8.88
CA THR A 172 7.92 -25.80 -7.58
C THR A 172 6.74 -26.76 -7.74
N PRO A 173 6.89 -28.07 -7.40
CA PRO A 173 5.79 -29.01 -7.43
C PRO A 173 4.67 -28.61 -6.49
N VAL A 174 3.43 -28.95 -6.80
CA VAL A 174 2.27 -28.60 -5.93
C VAL A 174 2.42 -29.17 -4.52
N SER A 175 3.03 -30.37 -4.38
CA SER A 175 3.34 -30.99 -3.11
C SER A 175 4.26 -30.16 -2.21
N ASP A 176 5.10 -29.33 -2.84
CA ASP A 176 6.14 -28.55 -2.15
C ASP A 176 5.71 -27.07 -1.95
N MET A 177 4.49 -26.72 -2.42
CA MET A 177 3.92 -25.38 -2.23
C MET A 177 3.40 -25.22 -0.79
N GLN A 178 4.32 -25.16 0.16
CA GLN A 178 4.04 -25.02 1.58
C GLN A 178 4.62 -23.71 2.11
N ALA A 179 3.92 -23.09 3.08
CA ALA A 179 4.44 -21.94 3.79
C ALA A 179 5.22 -22.39 5.02
N LEU A 180 6.29 -21.67 5.34
CA LEU A 180 6.97 -21.82 6.62
C LEU A 180 6.04 -21.35 7.74
N THR A 181 6.07 -22.06 8.88
CA THR A 181 5.29 -21.69 10.06
C THR A 181 5.75 -20.31 10.56
N GLY A 182 4.87 -19.33 10.47
CA GLY A 182 5.03 -18.01 11.06
C GLY A 182 4.19 -17.88 12.34
N ASN A 183 4.16 -16.69 12.90
CA ASN A 183 3.35 -16.35 14.08
C ASN A 183 1.85 -16.09 13.75
N GLY A 184 1.43 -16.34 12.53
CA GLY A 184 0.05 -16.07 12.07
C GLY A 184 -0.98 -17.13 12.48
N HIS A 185 -0.55 -18.33 12.90
CA HIS A 185 -1.46 -19.42 13.24
C HIS A 185 -2.41 -19.06 14.40
N PRO A 186 -1.93 -18.63 15.57
CA PRO A 186 -2.83 -18.25 16.67
C PRO A 186 -3.79 -17.11 16.31
N MET A 187 -3.37 -16.17 15.46
CA MET A 187 -4.21 -15.10 14.94
C MET A 187 -5.33 -15.66 14.06
N ARG A 188 -5.01 -16.57 13.14
CA ARG A 188 -6.01 -17.21 12.26
C ARG A 188 -7.07 -17.94 13.08
N GLU A 189 -6.66 -18.77 14.04
CA GLU A 189 -7.58 -19.48 14.92
C GLU A 189 -8.47 -18.52 15.71
N HIS A 190 -7.90 -17.48 16.29
CA HIS A 190 -8.66 -16.45 16.98
C HIS A 190 -9.72 -15.79 16.07
N PHE A 191 -9.35 -15.41 14.84
CA PHE A 191 -10.26 -14.77 13.89
C PHE A 191 -11.41 -15.70 13.47
N LEU A 192 -11.10 -16.97 13.20
CA LEU A 192 -12.11 -17.96 12.85
C LEU A 192 -13.07 -18.25 14.01
N GLN A 193 -12.54 -18.47 15.22
CA GLN A 193 -13.34 -18.76 16.42
C GLN A 193 -14.30 -17.65 16.81
N HIS A 194 -13.90 -16.39 16.56
CA HIS A 194 -14.70 -15.21 16.92
C HIS A 194 -15.51 -14.65 15.73
N GLY A 195 -15.48 -15.29 14.57
CA GLY A 195 -16.20 -14.84 13.38
C GLY A 195 -15.67 -13.52 12.80
N LEU A 196 -14.40 -13.19 13.05
CA LEU A 196 -13.76 -11.97 12.56
C LEU A 196 -13.24 -12.13 11.13
N ALA A 197 -13.01 -13.36 10.68
CA ALA A 197 -12.62 -13.70 9.31
C ALA A 197 -13.20 -15.05 8.91
N ARG A 198 -13.21 -15.33 7.62
CA ARG A 198 -13.53 -16.62 7.02
C ARG A 198 -12.52 -16.94 5.91
N PHE A 199 -12.41 -18.20 5.56
CA PHE A 199 -11.67 -18.59 4.36
C PHE A 199 -12.34 -18.04 3.09
N CYS A 200 -11.55 -17.79 2.05
CA CYS A 200 -12.06 -17.44 0.73
C CYS A 200 -12.76 -18.64 0.09
N ASP A 201 -13.76 -18.37 -0.78
CA ASP A 201 -14.59 -19.43 -1.37
C ASP A 201 -13.85 -20.23 -2.48
N ASP A 202 -12.77 -19.69 -3.06
CA ASP A 202 -12.01 -20.20 -4.21
C ASP A 202 -10.68 -20.86 -3.84
N LEU A 203 -10.57 -21.40 -2.61
CA LEU A 203 -9.35 -22.08 -2.17
C LEU A 203 -9.17 -23.45 -2.86
N PRO A 204 -7.93 -23.90 -3.06
CA PRO A 204 -7.64 -25.23 -3.57
C PRO A 204 -8.26 -26.30 -2.66
N PRO A 205 -8.80 -27.40 -3.23
CA PRO A 205 -9.34 -28.52 -2.44
C PRO A 205 -8.32 -29.05 -1.44
N GLY A 206 -8.72 -29.20 -0.19
CA GLY A 206 -7.87 -29.70 0.89
C GLY A 206 -6.92 -28.67 1.52
N PHE A 207 -6.91 -27.42 1.03
CA PHE A 207 -6.01 -26.40 1.56
C PHE A 207 -6.25 -26.09 3.05
N GLU A 208 -7.51 -25.96 3.47
CA GLU A 208 -7.84 -25.72 4.89
C GLU A 208 -7.37 -26.85 5.80
N GLN A 209 -7.51 -28.12 5.34
CA GLN A 209 -7.06 -29.29 6.08
C GLN A 209 -5.53 -29.32 6.20
N SER A 210 -4.80 -28.89 5.16
CA SER A 210 -3.34 -28.85 5.19
C SER A 210 -2.80 -27.86 6.22
N LEU A 211 -3.52 -26.76 6.46
CA LEU A 211 -3.16 -25.77 7.48
C LEU A 211 -3.29 -26.27 8.91
N ARG A 212 -4.14 -27.29 9.15
CA ARG A 212 -4.36 -27.92 10.47
C ARG A 212 -3.40 -29.08 10.73
N ALA A 213 -2.91 -29.72 9.67
CA ALA A 213 -2.03 -30.90 9.78
C ALA A 213 -0.56 -30.55 10.15
N THR A 214 -0.18 -29.27 10.11
CA THR A 214 1.15 -28.81 10.55
C THR A 214 1.26 -28.57 12.06
N GLU A 215 0.26 -29.01 12.84
CA GLU A 215 0.13 -28.77 14.29
C GLU A 215 0.54 -29.97 15.17
N GLU A 216 0.93 -31.10 14.58
CA GLU A 216 1.50 -32.28 15.27
C GLU A 216 3.04 -32.33 15.06
#